data_a812a1c99dc7f8e9f628fabc1cb6fbcf
#
_entry.id   a812a1c99dc7f8e9f628fabc1cb6fbcf
#
_cell.length_a   1.000
_cell.length_b   1.000
_cell.length_c   1.000
_cell.angle_alpha   90.00
_cell.angle_beta   90.00
_cell.angle_gamma   90.00
#
_symmetry.space_group_name_H-M   'P 1'
#
loop_
_entity.id
_entity.type
_entity.pdbx_description
1 polymer ?
#
loop_
_entity_poly.entity_id
_entity_poly.type
_entity_poly.pdbx_seq_one_letter_code
_entity_poly.pdbx_strand_id
1 'polypeptide(L)'
;IDTENRLRVAGRGEAGSNGGNNGDLYVEFTVRNHEFFEREEDDIYIELPLTITEAALGCKKEVPTLYGNINLTVPAGTQSNDKFRIKGKGVTNVSTKRKGDMYVVSDVVIPEKLTRDQKKLLDELSNTDLANSSKFKKYNKYLSK
;
A
#
# COMPACT_ATOMS: atom_id res chain seq x y z
N ILE A 1 -5.27 10.73 -18.30
CA ILE A 1 -5.68 10.51 -18.24
C ILE A 1 -6.72 10.08 -17.56
N ASP A 2 -7.48 9.55 -17.93
CA ASP A 2 -8.42 9.14 -17.34
C ASP A 2 -8.88 7.88 -17.60
N THR A 3 -10.00 7.61 -17.36
CA THR A 3 -10.38 6.34 -17.49
C THR A 3 -10.37 5.87 -18.81
N GLU A 4 -10.31 6.55 -19.75
CA GLU A 4 -10.32 6.03 -20.96
C GLU A 4 -9.05 5.62 -21.36
N ASN A 5 -8.12 5.81 -20.76
CA ASN A 5 -6.89 5.45 -21.22
C ASN A 5 -6.59 4.11 -20.78
N ARG A 6 -5.83 3.32 -21.43
CA ARG A 6 -5.60 2.06 -21.02
C ARG A 6 -4.43 1.87 -20.25
N LEU A 7 -4.31 0.97 -19.44
CA LEU A 7 -3.19 0.70 -18.66
C LEU A 7 -2.31 -0.22 -19.37
N ARG A 8 -1.08 0.07 -19.60
CA ARG A 8 -0.25 -0.76 -20.21
C ARG A 8 0.90 -0.84 -19.40
N VAL A 9 1.37 -1.82 -18.92
CA VAL A 9 2.46 -1.91 -18.09
C VAL A 9 3.70 -2.05 -18.80
N ALA A 10 4.64 -1.45 -18.34
CA ALA A 10 5.86 -1.46 -18.96
C ALA A 10 6.29 -2.77 -19.28
N GLY A 11 6.82 -2.88 -20.26
CA GLY A 11 7.27 -4.09 -20.54
C GLY A 11 6.38 -5.00 -21.11
N ARG A 12 5.26 -4.88 -21.15
CA ARG A 12 4.49 -5.77 -21.67
C ARG A 12 3.71 -5.22 -22.59
N GLY A 13 3.50 -4.45 -22.73
CA GLY A 13 2.69 -3.91 -23.45
C GLY A 13 2.71 -4.24 -24.69
N GLU A 14 2.27 -3.96 -25.46
CA GLU A 14 2.23 -4.20 -26.59
C GLU A 14 3.17 -3.67 -27.12
N ALA A 15 3.92 -3.88 -26.94
CA ALA A 15 4.91 -3.54 -27.39
C ALA A 15 4.73 -2.77 -28.41
N GLY A 16 5.34 -2.24 -28.70
CA GLY A 16 5.26 -1.50 -29.69
C GLY A 16 4.33 -0.70 -29.90
N SER A 17 3.56 -0.85 -29.45
CA SER A 17 2.61 -0.13 -29.70
C SER A 17 3.01 1.12 -29.74
N ASN A 18 3.74 1.59 -29.35
CA ASN A 18 4.02 2.83 -29.38
C ASN A 18 5.27 2.94 -29.53
N GLY A 19 5.64 2.32 -29.91
CA GLY A 19 6.77 2.52 -30.10
C GLY A 19 7.63 2.58 -29.28
N GLY A 20 8.09 2.28 -29.20
CA GLY A 20 9.00 2.40 -28.54
C GLY A 20 9.21 1.78 -27.46
N ASN A 21 9.32 2.07 -26.75
CA ASN A 21 9.58 1.61 -25.67
C ASN A 21 8.68 0.95 -25.12
N ASN A 22 8.48 0.23 -25.43
CA ASN A 22 7.57 -0.42 -24.96
C ASN A 22 7.33 -0.45 -23.67
N GLY A 23 7.51 -0.41 -23.13
CA GLY A 23 7.30 -0.52 -22.01
C GLY A 23 6.74 0.36 -21.32
N ASP A 24 6.99 1.19 -21.21
CA ASP A 24 6.55 1.98 -20.30
C ASP A 24 5.62 2.89 -20.64
N LEU A 25 5.39 2.99 -21.60
CA LEU A 25 4.59 3.95 -21.88
C LEU A 25 3.30 4.00 -21.65
N TYR A 26 2.62 3.25 -21.67
CA TYR A 26 1.35 3.43 -21.53
C TYR A 26 0.67 3.21 -20.32
N VAL A 27 1.07 3.44 -19.34
CA VAL A 27 0.40 3.26 -18.20
C VAL A 27 -0.47 4.35 -18.01
N GLU A 28 -1.47 4.42 -18.41
CA GLU A 28 -2.24 5.46 -18.15
C GLU A 28 -3.55 5.17 -18.09
N PHE A 29 -4.22 5.62 -18.15
CA PHE A 29 -5.46 5.68 -18.31
C PHE A 29 -6.41 4.98 -17.50
N THR A 30 -6.81 3.98 -17.54
CA THR A 30 -7.83 3.43 -16.80
C THR A 30 -7.48 3.29 -15.38
N VAL A 31 -6.34 3.70 -14.92
CA VAL A 31 -6.02 3.60 -13.56
C VAL A 31 -7.08 4.26 -12.70
N ARG A 32 -7.70 5.32 -13.17
CA ARG A 32 -8.61 5.97 -12.38
C ARG A 32 -9.71 5.12 -11.91
N ASN A 33 -10.18 4.15 -12.61
CA ASN A 33 -11.20 3.29 -12.16
C ASN A 33 -10.70 1.89 -11.89
N HIS A 34 -9.40 1.71 -11.71
CA HIS A 34 -8.89 0.41 -11.47
C HIS A 34 -9.28 0.00 -10.06
N GLU A 35 -9.61 -1.25 -9.87
CA GLU A 35 -10.05 -1.67 -8.57
C GLU A 35 -8.93 -1.65 -7.54
N PHE A 36 -7.67 -1.69 -7.94
CA PHE A 36 -6.60 -1.69 -6.97
C PHE A 36 -5.83 -0.38 -6.96
N PHE A 37 -5.45 0.14 -8.12
CA PHE A 37 -4.70 1.38 -8.17
C PHE A 37 -5.63 2.56 -8.24
N GLU A 38 -5.39 3.56 -7.40
CA GLU A 38 -6.21 4.75 -7.44
C GLU A 38 -5.36 5.91 -7.85
N ARG A 39 -5.74 6.63 -8.84
CA ARG A 39 -4.93 7.73 -9.34
C ARG A 39 -5.43 9.06 -8.85
N GLU A 40 -4.48 9.94 -8.43
CA GLU A 40 -4.84 11.27 -8.08
C GLU A 40 -3.85 12.15 -8.76
N GLU A 41 -4.20 12.77 -9.82
CA GLU A 41 -3.31 13.54 -10.67
C GLU A 41 -2.24 12.62 -11.19
N ASP A 42 -0.99 12.80 -10.87
CA ASP A 42 0.05 11.91 -11.35
C ASP A 42 0.48 10.90 -10.30
N ASP A 43 -0.10 10.95 -9.14
CA ASP A 43 0.26 10.01 -8.09
C ASP A 43 -0.68 8.82 -8.06
N ILE A 44 -0.18 7.71 -7.57
CA ILE A 44 -0.95 6.48 -7.49
C ILE A 44 -1.04 6.07 -6.04
N TYR A 45 -2.20 5.66 -5.61
CA TYR A 45 -2.40 5.19 -4.24
C TYR A 45 -2.86 3.74 -4.27
N ILE A 46 -2.34 2.94 -3.38
CA ILE A 46 -2.82 1.57 -3.23
C ILE A 46 -2.97 1.28 -1.76
N GLU A 47 -3.79 0.30 -1.45
CA GLU A 47 -3.98 -0.12 -0.09
C GLU A 47 -3.23 -1.40 0.08
N LEU A 48 -2.42 -1.52 1.09
CA LEU A 48 -1.65 -2.72 1.36
C LEU A 48 -2.18 -3.39 2.61
N PRO A 49 -2.84 -4.52 2.48
CA PRO A 49 -3.31 -5.21 3.67
C PRO A 49 -2.15 -5.87 4.39
N LEU A 50 -2.11 -5.73 5.68
CA LEU A 50 -1.08 -6.34 6.49
C LEU A 50 -1.72 -7.13 7.60
N THR A 51 -1.12 -8.24 7.95
CA THR A 51 -1.59 -8.98 9.12
C THR A 51 -1.12 -8.23 10.36
N ILE A 52 -1.71 -8.54 11.49
CA ILE A 52 -1.33 -7.86 12.72
C ILE A 52 0.13 -8.14 13.07
N THR A 53 0.64 -9.31 12.75
CA THR A 53 2.02 -9.63 13.05
C THR A 53 2.96 -8.93 12.08
N GLU A 54 2.59 -8.82 10.84
CA GLU A 54 3.41 -8.09 9.87
C GLU A 54 3.54 -6.64 10.27
N ALA A 55 2.45 -6.04 10.72
CA ALA A 55 2.49 -4.64 11.11
C ALA A 55 3.25 -4.45 12.41
N ALA A 56 3.08 -5.34 13.36
CA ALA A 56 3.72 -5.20 14.66
C ALA A 56 5.21 -5.49 14.61
N LEU A 57 5.58 -6.53 13.91
CA LEU A 57 6.97 -6.93 13.86
C LEU A 57 7.77 -6.31 12.72
N GLY A 58 7.07 -5.82 11.73
CA GLY A 58 7.72 -5.31 10.55
C GLY A 58 7.99 -6.44 9.58
N CYS A 59 8.12 -6.13 8.32
CA CYS A 59 8.33 -7.15 7.32
C CYS A 59 8.74 -6.51 6.00
N LYS A 60 9.03 -7.33 5.04
CA LYS A 60 9.25 -6.85 3.70
C LYS A 60 8.14 -7.40 2.85
N LYS A 61 7.47 -6.56 2.11
CA LYS A 61 6.35 -6.97 1.31
C LYS A 61 6.61 -6.65 -0.15
N GLU A 62 6.21 -7.54 -0.99
CA GLU A 62 6.29 -7.29 -2.41
C GLU A 62 5.04 -6.52 -2.78
N VAL A 63 5.19 -5.40 -3.42
CA VAL A 63 4.10 -4.52 -3.73
C VAL A 63 4.05 -4.29 -5.22
N PRO A 64 2.88 -4.36 -5.84
CA PRO A 64 2.81 -4.12 -7.28
C PRO A 64 2.83 -2.62 -7.56
N THR A 65 3.51 -2.25 -8.62
CA THR A 65 3.45 -0.87 -9.09
C THR A 65 3.08 -0.92 -10.55
N LEU A 66 2.87 0.22 -11.14
CA LEU A 66 2.56 0.26 -12.55
C LEU A 66 3.74 -0.23 -13.39
N TYR A 67 4.92 -0.32 -12.80
CA TYR A 67 6.09 -0.71 -13.54
C TYR A 67 6.69 -2.04 -13.06
N GLY A 68 5.94 -2.82 -12.35
CA GLY A 68 6.41 -4.10 -11.84
C GLY A 68 6.39 -4.10 -10.34
N ASN A 69 6.73 -5.21 -9.76
CA ASN A 69 6.68 -5.35 -8.31
C ASN A 69 7.97 -4.83 -7.67
N ILE A 70 7.86 -4.29 -6.49
CA ILE A 70 9.02 -3.86 -5.75
C ILE A 70 8.89 -4.38 -4.35
N ASN A 71 9.96 -4.38 -3.60
CA ASN A 71 9.91 -4.79 -2.21
C ASN A 71 9.86 -3.56 -1.33
N LEU A 72 8.88 -3.52 -0.46
CA LEU A 72 8.72 -2.40 0.44
C LEU A 72 9.03 -2.88 1.85
N THR A 73 9.85 -2.13 2.57
CA THR A 73 10.14 -2.46 3.94
C THR A 73 9.08 -1.81 4.81
N VAL A 74 8.35 -2.62 5.55
CA VAL A 74 7.31 -2.14 6.45
C VAL A 74 7.93 -2.14 7.84
N PRO A 75 8.08 -0.99 8.46
CA PRO A 75 8.74 -0.96 9.76
C PRO A 75 7.87 -1.55 10.87
N ALA A 76 8.52 -2.01 11.93
CA ALA A 76 7.79 -2.55 13.06
C ALA A 76 6.93 -1.46 13.66
N GLY A 77 5.75 -1.81 14.07
CA GLY A 77 4.85 -0.83 14.69
C GLY A 77 4.04 -0.02 13.69
N THR A 78 3.97 -0.47 12.45
CA THR A 78 3.18 0.23 11.45
C THR A 78 1.71 0.19 11.85
N GLN A 79 1.06 1.33 11.73
CA GLN A 79 -0.35 1.44 12.06
C GLN A 79 -1.18 1.48 10.78
N SER A 80 -2.47 1.22 10.91
CA SER A 80 -3.34 1.35 9.75
C SER A 80 -3.35 2.79 9.31
N ASN A 81 -3.44 2.98 8.02
CA ASN A 81 -3.44 4.28 7.38
C ASN A 81 -2.09 4.99 7.41
N ASP A 82 -1.03 4.29 7.72
CA ASP A 82 0.29 4.85 7.55
C ASP A 82 0.58 4.87 6.05
N LYS A 83 1.25 5.90 5.60
CA LYS A 83 1.48 6.10 4.20
C LYS A 83 2.95 6.00 3.88
N PHE A 84 3.29 5.18 2.91
CA PHE A 84 4.67 5.03 2.50
C PHE A 84 4.82 5.52 1.08
N ARG A 85 5.71 6.47 0.86
CA ARG A 85 5.89 7.05 -0.46
C ARG A 85 6.96 6.31 -1.23
N ILE A 86 6.68 5.95 -2.46
CA ILE A 86 7.63 5.33 -3.32
C ILE A 86 7.84 6.28 -4.47
N LYS A 87 8.99 6.93 -4.47
CA LYS A 87 9.26 7.95 -5.41
C LYS A 87 9.33 7.47 -6.83
N GLY A 88 8.75 8.19 -7.72
CA GLY A 88 8.87 7.90 -9.14
C GLY A 88 8.07 6.74 -9.65
N LYS A 89 7.11 6.26 -8.88
CA LYS A 89 6.30 5.14 -9.35
C LYS A 89 4.86 5.53 -9.69
N GLY A 90 4.64 6.80 -9.85
CA GLY A 90 3.32 7.26 -10.29
C GLY A 90 3.25 7.33 -11.80
N VAL A 91 2.37 8.14 -12.29
CA VAL A 91 2.13 8.28 -13.70
C VAL A 91 3.07 9.32 -14.28
N THR A 92 3.54 9.12 -15.47
CA THR A 92 4.36 10.12 -16.13
C THR A 92 3.43 11.13 -16.80
N ASN A 93 3.60 12.38 -16.44
CA ASN A 93 2.78 13.43 -17.03
C ASN A 93 3.30 13.75 -18.41
N VAL A 94 2.45 13.62 -19.41
CA VAL A 94 2.92 13.80 -20.77
C VAL A 94 3.25 15.23 -21.06
N SER A 95 2.65 16.19 -20.41
CA SER A 95 2.96 17.56 -20.68
C SER A 95 4.23 18.00 -20.03
N THR A 96 4.43 17.71 -18.76
CA THR A 96 5.58 18.19 -18.04
C THR A 96 6.71 17.19 -18.04
N LYS A 97 6.41 15.96 -18.43
CA LYS A 97 7.37 14.89 -18.40
C LYS A 97 7.82 14.55 -17.00
N ARG A 98 7.08 14.98 -16.00
CA ARG A 98 7.42 14.62 -14.67
C ARG A 98 6.72 13.38 -14.28
N LYS A 99 7.27 12.58 -13.42
CA LYS A 99 6.68 11.36 -12.99
C LYS A 99 6.19 11.55 -11.58
N GLY A 100 4.99 11.15 -11.30
CA GLY A 100 4.47 11.24 -9.96
C GLY A 100 5.00 10.12 -9.09
N ASP A 101 4.46 10.01 -7.90
CA ASP A 101 4.92 9.02 -6.94
C ASP A 101 3.80 8.05 -6.63
N MET A 102 4.15 6.97 -5.95
CA MET A 102 3.15 6.03 -5.52
C MET A 102 3.12 6.06 -4.02
N TYR A 103 1.93 6.00 -3.46
CA TYR A 103 1.75 5.97 -2.03
C TYR A 103 1.07 4.66 -1.65
N VAL A 104 1.68 3.97 -0.70
CA VAL A 104 1.15 2.72 -0.21
C VAL A 104 0.55 3.01 1.14
N VAL A 105 -0.74 2.78 1.29
CA VAL A 105 -1.44 3.07 2.53
C VAL A 105 -1.70 1.74 3.23
N SER A 106 -1.22 1.62 4.44
CA SER A 106 -1.37 0.35 5.15
C SER A 106 -2.78 0.15 5.64
N ASP A 107 -3.19 -1.10 5.69
CA ASP A 107 -4.49 -1.47 6.22
C ASP A 107 -4.25 -2.70 7.07
N VAL A 108 -4.15 -2.54 8.37
CA VAL A 108 -3.89 -3.67 9.27
C VAL A 108 -5.19 -4.41 9.50
N VAL A 109 -5.23 -5.64 9.04
CA VAL A 109 -6.47 -6.40 9.05
C VAL A 109 -6.47 -7.35 10.24
N ILE A 110 -7.52 -7.27 11.03
CA ILE A 110 -7.68 -8.16 12.18
C ILE A 110 -8.32 -9.45 11.67
N PRO A 111 -7.76 -10.60 12.00
CA PRO A 111 -8.33 -11.85 11.52
C PRO A 111 -9.69 -12.09 12.16
N GLU A 112 -10.65 -12.47 11.35
CA GLU A 112 -11.99 -12.66 11.86
C GLU A 112 -12.23 -14.07 12.36
N LYS A 113 -11.54 -15.04 11.80
CA LYS A 113 -11.69 -16.40 12.25
C LYS A 113 -10.33 -16.92 12.62
N LEU A 114 -10.19 -17.44 13.80
CA LEU A 114 -8.91 -17.91 14.29
C LEU A 114 -8.94 -19.42 14.45
N THR A 115 -7.85 -20.07 14.09
CA THR A 115 -7.70 -21.50 14.38
C THR A 115 -7.45 -21.63 15.87
N ARG A 116 -7.49 -22.85 16.37
CA ARG A 116 -7.27 -23.07 17.77
C ARG A 116 -5.88 -22.59 18.17
N ASP A 117 -4.87 -22.89 17.36
CA ASP A 117 -3.52 -22.47 17.68
C ASP A 117 -3.37 -20.96 17.63
N GLN A 118 -3.99 -20.31 16.66
CA GLN A 118 -3.93 -18.87 16.58
C GLN A 118 -4.57 -18.21 17.79
N LYS A 119 -5.70 -18.79 18.23
CA LYS A 119 -6.38 -18.23 19.38
C LYS A 119 -5.51 -18.38 20.62
N LYS A 120 -4.82 -19.51 20.75
CA LYS A 120 -3.97 -19.73 21.90
C LYS A 120 -2.83 -18.74 21.90
N LEU A 121 -2.21 -18.50 20.75
CA LEU A 121 -1.10 -17.57 20.67
C LEU A 121 -1.53 -16.14 20.97
N LEU A 122 -2.69 -15.75 20.47
CA LEU A 122 -3.18 -14.42 20.75
C LEU A 122 -3.56 -14.27 22.21
N ASP A 123 -4.10 -15.34 22.79
CA ASP A 123 -4.47 -15.30 24.18
C ASP A 123 -3.21 -15.12 25.04
N GLU A 124 -2.14 -15.77 24.70
CA GLU A 124 -0.91 -15.61 25.43
C GLU A 124 -0.39 -14.17 25.27
N LEU A 125 -0.46 -13.63 24.07
CA LEU A 125 -0.02 -12.28 23.84
C LEU A 125 -0.88 -11.30 24.64
N SER A 126 -2.17 -11.57 24.78
CA SER A 126 -3.05 -10.66 25.47
C SER A 126 -2.72 -10.54 26.96
N ASN A 127 -1.93 -11.47 27.48
CA ASN A 127 -1.54 -11.40 28.88
C ASN A 127 -0.33 -10.51 29.09
N THR A 128 0.16 -9.90 28.07
CA THR A 128 1.26 -8.95 28.17
C THR A 128 0.69 -7.55 28.05
N ASP A 129 1.49 -6.55 28.33
CA ASP A 129 1.00 -5.19 28.28
C ASP A 129 1.06 -4.63 26.87
N LEU A 130 -0.07 -4.62 26.20
CA LEU A 130 -0.15 -4.07 24.86
C LEU A 130 -0.72 -2.67 24.85
N ALA A 131 -1.06 -2.14 26.01
CA ALA A 131 -1.73 -0.86 26.10
C ALA A 131 -0.87 0.23 26.70
N ASN A 132 0.41 0.27 26.29
CA ASN A 132 1.30 1.22 26.91
C ASN A 132 1.69 2.38 26.00
N SER A 133 1.09 2.49 24.84
CA SER A 133 1.45 3.57 23.94
C SER A 133 0.75 4.86 24.35
N SER A 134 1.14 5.94 23.72
CA SER A 134 0.59 7.24 24.07
C SER A 134 -0.91 7.33 23.82
N LYS A 135 -1.42 6.59 22.85
CA LYS A 135 -2.84 6.64 22.60
C LYS A 135 -3.61 6.05 23.76
N PHE A 136 -3.12 4.97 24.35
CA PHE A 136 -3.80 4.37 25.47
C PHE A 136 -3.67 5.28 26.71
N LYS A 137 -2.52 5.90 26.88
CA LYS A 137 -2.34 6.81 28.02
C LYS A 137 -3.29 7.98 27.92
N LYS A 138 -3.46 8.50 26.71
CA LYS A 138 -4.36 9.62 26.52
C LYS A 138 -5.79 9.21 26.82
N TYR A 139 -6.20 8.04 26.35
CA TYR A 139 -7.54 7.55 26.57
C TYR A 139 -7.78 7.36 28.07
N ASN A 140 -6.81 6.73 28.77
CA ASN A 140 -6.97 6.45 30.17
C ASN A 140 -7.08 7.72 31.00
N LYS A 141 -6.47 8.78 30.53
CA LYS A 141 -6.55 10.03 31.25
C LYS A 141 -7.96 10.52 31.41
N TYR A 142 -8.85 10.17 30.49
CA TYR A 142 -10.22 10.63 30.58
C TYR A 142 -11.17 9.62 31.20
N LEU A 143 -10.62 8.53 31.70
CA LEU A 143 -11.50 7.61 32.36
C LEU A 143 -11.66 8.12 33.75
N SER A 144 -12.74 7.93 34.20
CA SER A 144 -13.02 8.23 35.44
C SER A 144 -12.33 9.02 36.29
N LYS A 145 -12.78 9.88 36.62
CA LYS A 145 -12.31 10.56 37.54
C LYS A 145 -13.17 10.51 38.53
#